data_96076f0baf536682f5e339468db00c6d
#
_entry.id   96076f0baf536682f5e339468db00c6d
#
_cell.length_a   1.000
_cell.length_b   1.000
_cell.length_c   1.000
_cell.angle_alpha   90.00
_cell.angle_beta   90.00
_cell.angle_gamma   90.00
#
_symmetry.space_group_name_H-M   'P 1'
#
loop_
_entity.id
_entity.type
_entity.pdbx_description
1 polymer ?
#
loop_
_entity_poly.entity_id
_entity_poly.type
_entity_poly.pdbx_seq_one_letter_code
_entity_poly.pdbx_strand_id
1 'polypeptide(L)'
;MALSVYNVDQRAGDGNAVYSTAAVNYYIANYKRFRTLCSNYPKWLIGKIDHAYKVYDGIRSEADFEAFAESLASDPTGRRFLDGNGEVVLHCDLTLNGFVPLSNFSGTFNGNGKTLTIGYRGDAQQIGLFKRLSGTVRNLTVAGRFESVRSDDNEIHLGAFAAETDNAAIENCTNRAEIVVADAADVTPRTMILSGFVGKAFNGVTLRNCRNTGNISFSSPALYMIGGFVGAVQEDDGLYTIADCHNTADFDNAGSNSGWNFMGGIAGKTISRQLVPGETSNYRLIVEECSSTGTISIAGPSKVRASGIVAQTQGAYRISGCTFSGAIESTDATKRDVVIGGIMAMADKECVGLVEGCTFSGRISAAQAGANNFFGGIYGNNGGAASVVNDCRTTASAYVGCPIGKSVGMLAGRPNKKGFTVSNCRIAGTVTNKQGAAVVITADNLEDWMFAGYGTSVAVTLKNNGYNDGK
;
A
#
# COMPACT_ATOMS: atom_id res chain seq x y z
N MET A 1 -18.60 46.63 -6.66
CA MET A 1 -18.37 45.39 -7.40
C MET A 1 -17.33 44.47 -6.71
N ALA A 2 -16.35 45.00 -6.04
CA ALA A 2 -15.42 44.15 -5.23
C ALA A 2 -16.10 43.43 -4.05
N LEU A 3 -17.23 43.91 -3.58
CA LEU A 3 -18.00 43.37 -2.46
C LEU A 3 -18.71 42.02 -2.75
N SER A 4 -18.98 41.69 -4.02
CA SER A 4 -19.64 40.42 -4.36
C SER A 4 -18.71 39.23 -4.33
N VAL A 5 -17.42 39.42 -4.55
CA VAL A 5 -16.40 38.38 -4.42
C VAL A 5 -16.12 38.04 -2.95
N TYR A 6 -16.17 39.08 -2.09
CA TYR A 6 -15.96 38.91 -0.65
C TYR A 6 -17.09 38.14 0.06
N ASN A 7 -18.32 38.26 -0.42
CA ASN A 7 -19.48 37.62 0.19
C ASN A 7 -19.55 36.10 -0.08
N VAL A 8 -18.88 35.60 -1.10
CA VAL A 8 -18.81 34.15 -1.35
C VAL A 8 -17.86 33.49 -0.35
N ASP A 9 -16.77 34.15 0.02
CA ASP A 9 -15.80 33.60 0.98
C ASP A 9 -16.31 33.63 2.44
N GLN A 10 -17.17 34.55 2.83
CA GLN A 10 -17.73 34.60 4.19
C GLN A 10 -18.80 33.56 4.48
N ARG A 11 -19.43 32.96 3.46
CA ARG A 11 -20.42 31.87 3.61
C ARG A 11 -19.82 30.47 3.61
N ALA A 12 -18.53 30.34 3.35
CA ALA A 12 -17.81 29.08 3.28
C ALA A 12 -17.18 28.66 4.62
N GLY A 13 -17.59 29.27 5.74
CA GLY A 13 -17.05 29.00 7.08
C GLY A 13 -17.35 27.62 7.67
N ASP A 14 -18.14 26.80 7.01
CA ASP A 14 -18.61 25.52 7.54
C ASP A 14 -17.90 24.30 6.92
N GLY A 15 -16.62 24.34 6.68
CA GLY A 15 -15.72 23.18 6.45
C GLY A 15 -16.15 22.02 5.53
N ASN A 16 -17.42 21.97 5.10
CA ASN A 16 -18.03 20.86 4.34
C ASN A 16 -18.85 21.32 3.11
N ALA A 17 -18.63 22.52 2.62
CA ALA A 17 -19.41 23.02 1.48
C ALA A 17 -18.94 22.37 0.16
N VAL A 18 -19.66 21.38 -0.32
CA VAL A 18 -19.58 20.92 -1.72
C VAL A 18 -20.08 22.07 -2.58
N TYR A 19 -19.19 22.77 -3.28
CA TYR A 19 -19.57 23.82 -4.20
C TYR A 19 -20.32 23.20 -5.38
N SER A 20 -21.54 23.66 -5.65
CA SER A 20 -22.27 23.25 -6.84
C SER A 20 -21.54 23.71 -8.10
N THR A 21 -21.61 22.95 -9.18
CA THR A 21 -21.10 23.33 -10.52
C THR A 21 -21.53 24.75 -10.94
N ALA A 22 -22.76 25.14 -10.58
CA ALA A 22 -23.28 26.49 -10.83
C ALA A 22 -22.52 27.59 -10.06
N ALA A 23 -22.12 27.33 -8.79
CA ALA A 23 -21.36 28.27 -8.00
C ALA A 23 -19.94 28.45 -8.55
N VAL A 24 -19.28 27.39 -8.98
CA VAL A 24 -17.94 27.42 -9.60
C VAL A 24 -17.99 28.19 -10.91
N ASN A 25 -18.94 27.90 -11.80
CA ASN A 25 -19.09 28.60 -13.08
C ASN A 25 -19.41 30.08 -12.89
N TYR A 26 -20.20 30.43 -11.89
CA TYR A 26 -20.46 31.82 -11.54
C TYR A 26 -19.17 32.53 -11.09
N TYR A 27 -18.35 31.88 -10.29
CA TYR A 27 -17.07 32.43 -9.83
C TYR A 27 -16.10 32.64 -11.00
N ILE A 28 -15.94 31.69 -11.89
CA ILE A 28 -15.10 31.78 -13.09
C ILE A 28 -15.57 32.91 -14.01
N ALA A 29 -16.86 33.04 -14.23
CA ALA A 29 -17.43 34.10 -15.09
C ALA A 29 -17.19 35.49 -14.50
N ASN A 30 -17.33 35.66 -13.19
CA ASN A 30 -17.07 36.95 -12.54
C ASN A 30 -15.58 37.30 -12.52
N TYR A 31 -14.68 36.35 -12.34
CA TYR A 31 -13.23 36.58 -12.45
C TYR A 31 -12.85 37.01 -13.86
N LYS A 32 -13.33 36.36 -14.92
CA LYS A 32 -13.08 36.75 -16.32
C LYS A 32 -13.56 38.16 -16.60
N ARG A 33 -14.75 38.52 -16.12
CA ARG A 33 -15.30 39.87 -16.25
C ARG A 33 -14.46 40.91 -15.49
N PHE A 34 -14.04 40.59 -14.29
CA PHE A 34 -13.17 41.45 -13.50
C PHE A 34 -11.81 41.69 -14.19
N ARG A 35 -11.20 40.66 -14.74
CA ARG A 35 -9.94 40.77 -15.50
C ARG A 35 -10.07 41.66 -16.71
N THR A 36 -11.18 41.59 -17.43
CA THR A 36 -11.45 42.46 -18.58
C THR A 36 -11.56 43.92 -18.14
N LEU A 37 -12.24 44.18 -17.03
CA LEU A 37 -12.37 45.56 -16.49
C LEU A 37 -11.04 46.12 -15.98
N CYS A 38 -10.12 45.26 -15.53
CA CYS A 38 -8.83 45.69 -15.00
C CYS A 38 -7.71 45.74 -16.07
N SER A 39 -8.00 45.49 -17.33
CA SER A 39 -6.99 45.48 -18.42
C SER A 39 -6.17 46.75 -18.56
N ASN A 40 -6.70 47.88 -18.12
CA ASN A 40 -6.03 49.19 -18.18
C ASN A 40 -5.18 49.55 -16.94
N TYR A 41 -5.13 48.67 -15.95
CA TYR A 41 -4.31 48.91 -14.76
C TYR A 41 -2.84 48.51 -14.96
N PRO A 42 -1.91 49.10 -14.19
CA PRO A 42 -0.49 48.72 -14.28
C PRO A 42 -0.26 47.23 -14.10
N LYS A 43 0.64 46.65 -14.91
CA LYS A 43 0.93 45.18 -14.92
C LYS A 43 1.25 44.61 -13.53
N TRP A 44 1.95 45.39 -12.69
CA TRP A 44 2.28 44.96 -11.33
C TRP A 44 1.05 44.82 -10.43
N LEU A 45 0.05 45.69 -10.59
CA LEU A 45 -1.20 45.60 -9.83
C LEU A 45 -2.07 44.44 -10.35
N ILE A 46 -2.11 44.23 -11.66
CA ILE A 46 -2.78 43.11 -12.28
C ILE A 46 -2.16 41.79 -11.77
N GLY A 47 -0.82 41.69 -11.71
CA GLY A 47 -0.13 40.54 -11.17
C GLY A 47 -0.51 40.22 -9.72
N LYS A 48 -0.61 41.24 -8.85
CA LYS A 48 -1.06 41.07 -7.46
C LYS A 48 -2.52 40.63 -7.36
N ILE A 49 -3.39 41.18 -8.22
CA ILE A 49 -4.81 40.81 -8.26
C ILE A 49 -4.95 39.34 -8.79
N ASP A 50 -4.19 38.96 -9.80
CA ASP A 50 -4.18 37.61 -10.32
C ASP A 50 -3.70 36.62 -9.27
N HIS A 51 -2.64 36.92 -8.57
CA HIS A 51 -2.13 36.06 -7.50
C HIS A 51 -3.17 35.85 -6.39
N ALA A 52 -3.93 36.92 -6.00
CA ALA A 52 -4.90 36.84 -4.93
C ALA A 52 -6.25 36.21 -5.34
N TYR A 53 -6.71 36.44 -6.57
CA TYR A 53 -8.11 36.20 -6.97
C TYR A 53 -8.29 35.39 -8.24
N LYS A 54 -7.21 34.98 -8.94
CA LYS A 54 -7.32 34.17 -10.17
C LYS A 54 -8.03 32.87 -9.85
N VAL A 55 -9.07 32.57 -10.60
CA VAL A 55 -9.72 31.27 -10.67
C VAL A 55 -9.16 30.53 -11.86
N TYR A 56 -8.77 29.30 -11.64
CA TYR A 56 -8.20 28.42 -12.62
C TYR A 56 -9.29 27.45 -13.10
N ASP A 57 -9.18 26.98 -14.32
CA ASP A 57 -9.99 25.89 -14.86
C ASP A 57 -9.07 24.65 -14.93
N GLY A 58 -8.80 24.05 -13.79
CA GLY A 58 -7.81 23.01 -13.63
C GLY A 58 -6.35 23.50 -13.69
N ILE A 59 -5.43 22.56 -13.89
CA ILE A 59 -3.97 22.76 -13.95
C ILE A 59 -3.50 22.52 -15.38
N ARG A 60 -2.92 23.55 -16.00
CA ARG A 60 -2.49 23.56 -17.41
C ARG A 60 -1.00 23.80 -17.62
N SER A 61 -0.28 24.10 -16.54
CA SER A 61 1.14 24.43 -16.57
C SER A 61 1.77 24.15 -15.21
N GLU A 62 3.10 24.12 -15.16
CA GLU A 62 3.87 24.05 -13.90
C GLU A 62 3.54 25.23 -12.98
N ALA A 63 3.40 26.46 -13.52
CA ALA A 63 3.00 27.63 -12.75
C ALA A 63 1.59 27.51 -12.16
N ASP A 64 0.64 26.86 -12.86
CA ASP A 64 -0.68 26.58 -12.28
C ASP A 64 -0.58 25.53 -11.16
N PHE A 65 0.31 24.55 -11.30
CA PHE A 65 0.57 23.55 -10.28
C PHE A 65 1.20 24.17 -9.01
N GLU A 66 2.18 25.08 -9.18
CA GLU A 66 2.77 25.83 -8.08
C GLU A 66 1.72 26.66 -7.35
N ALA A 67 0.88 27.39 -8.10
CA ALA A 67 -0.21 28.17 -7.51
C ALA A 67 -1.26 27.30 -6.81
N PHE A 68 -1.51 26.08 -7.32
CA PHE A 68 -2.33 25.06 -6.63
C PHE A 68 -1.67 24.65 -5.31
N ALA A 69 -0.39 24.28 -5.34
CA ALA A 69 0.37 23.89 -4.16
C ALA A 69 0.34 24.96 -3.05
N GLU A 70 0.57 26.23 -3.42
CA GLU A 70 0.49 27.35 -2.48
C GLU A 70 -0.92 27.52 -1.90
N SER A 71 -1.96 27.34 -2.72
CA SER A 71 -3.35 27.52 -2.28
C SER A 71 -3.78 26.51 -1.23
N LEU A 72 -3.24 25.29 -1.23
CA LEU A 72 -3.60 24.21 -0.31
C LEU A 72 -3.26 24.54 1.16
N ALA A 73 -2.32 25.44 1.42
CA ALA A 73 -2.00 25.87 2.77
C ALA A 73 -3.18 26.56 3.47
N SER A 74 -4.05 27.23 2.71
CA SER A 74 -5.22 27.95 3.21
C SER A 74 -6.55 27.30 2.86
N ASP A 75 -6.57 26.46 1.81
CA ASP A 75 -7.78 25.83 1.30
C ASP A 75 -7.48 24.40 0.80
N PRO A 76 -7.61 23.38 1.65
CA PRO A 76 -7.31 22.00 1.29
C PRO A 76 -8.27 21.41 0.26
N THR A 77 -9.36 22.08 -0.10
CA THR A 77 -10.30 21.61 -1.13
C THR A 77 -9.84 21.92 -2.54
N GLY A 78 -8.89 22.87 -2.70
CA GLY A 78 -8.41 23.32 -4.01
C GLY A 78 -9.45 24.08 -4.84
N ARG A 79 -10.44 24.74 -4.20
CA ARG A 79 -11.61 25.37 -4.84
C ARG A 79 -11.29 26.35 -5.97
N ARG A 80 -10.11 26.97 -5.92
CA ARG A 80 -9.66 27.92 -6.98
C ARG A 80 -9.33 27.23 -8.31
N PHE A 81 -9.17 25.91 -8.30
CA PHE A 81 -8.73 25.09 -9.43
C PHE A 81 -9.81 24.11 -9.91
N LEU A 82 -11.02 24.25 -9.38
CA LEU A 82 -12.12 23.36 -9.76
C LEU A 82 -12.61 23.66 -11.17
N ASP A 83 -12.84 22.61 -11.94
CA ASP A 83 -13.57 22.65 -13.19
C ASP A 83 -15.08 22.75 -12.97
N GLY A 84 -15.85 22.64 -14.07
CA GLY A 84 -17.31 22.67 -14.02
C GLY A 84 -17.95 21.47 -13.29
N ASN A 85 -17.19 20.42 -13.00
CA ASN A 85 -17.64 19.24 -12.28
C ASN A 85 -17.24 19.25 -10.81
N GLY A 86 -16.52 20.28 -10.34
CA GLY A 86 -16.05 20.40 -8.99
C GLY A 86 -14.77 19.59 -8.71
N GLU A 87 -13.94 19.37 -9.72
CA GLU A 87 -12.69 18.63 -9.64
C GLU A 87 -11.49 19.49 -10.02
N VAL A 88 -10.35 19.24 -9.39
CA VAL A 88 -9.06 19.78 -9.85
C VAL A 88 -8.55 18.87 -10.98
N VAL A 89 -8.63 19.34 -12.22
CA VAL A 89 -8.27 18.53 -13.39
C VAL A 89 -6.88 18.89 -13.88
N LEU A 90 -6.04 17.87 -14.12
CA LEU A 90 -4.75 18.03 -14.77
C LEU A 90 -4.93 17.94 -16.30
N HIS A 91 -4.54 18.98 -17.03
CA HIS A 91 -4.75 19.06 -18.48
C HIS A 91 -3.52 18.69 -19.33
N CYS A 92 -2.34 18.59 -18.73
CA CYS A 92 -1.10 18.23 -19.40
C CYS A 92 -0.20 17.39 -18.51
N ASP A 93 0.73 16.68 -19.11
CA ASP A 93 1.81 16.05 -18.37
C ASP A 93 2.73 17.14 -17.81
N LEU A 94 3.22 16.96 -16.58
CA LEU A 94 4.13 17.90 -15.93
C LEU A 94 5.37 17.17 -15.38
N THR A 95 6.51 17.86 -15.47
CA THR A 95 7.73 17.45 -14.78
C THR A 95 8.05 18.49 -13.71
N LEU A 96 7.99 18.07 -12.45
CA LEU A 96 8.11 18.94 -11.30
C LEU A 96 9.54 18.84 -10.72
N ASN A 97 10.37 19.81 -11.08
CA ASN A 97 11.73 19.93 -10.55
C ASN A 97 11.71 20.75 -9.24
N GLY A 98 12.45 20.27 -8.22
CA GLY A 98 12.44 20.92 -6.91
C GLY A 98 11.10 20.78 -6.17
N PHE A 99 10.38 19.69 -6.46
CA PHE A 99 9.08 19.41 -5.85
C PHE A 99 9.17 19.37 -4.33
N VAL A 100 8.16 19.94 -3.69
CA VAL A 100 7.90 19.83 -2.25
C VAL A 100 6.55 19.15 -2.06
N PRO A 101 6.45 18.15 -1.15
CA PRO A 101 5.19 17.49 -0.88
C PRO A 101 4.05 18.47 -0.61
N LEU A 102 2.96 18.33 -1.36
CA LEU A 102 1.79 19.17 -1.23
C LEU A 102 1.19 19.08 0.19
N SER A 103 0.58 20.13 0.65
CA SER A 103 -0.16 20.16 1.92
C SER A 103 -1.34 19.18 1.90
N ASN A 104 -2.17 19.20 2.94
CA ASN A 104 -3.36 18.36 3.02
C ASN A 104 -4.32 18.69 1.88
N PHE A 105 -4.92 17.64 1.30
CA PHE A 105 -5.91 17.77 0.23
C PHE A 105 -7.15 16.95 0.54
N SER A 106 -8.33 17.59 0.44
CA SER A 106 -9.63 16.97 0.74
C SER A 106 -10.63 17.03 -0.43
N GLY A 107 -10.21 17.59 -1.59
CA GLY A 107 -11.02 17.66 -2.80
C GLY A 107 -10.89 16.41 -3.67
N THR A 108 -11.31 16.54 -4.93
CA THR A 108 -11.09 15.54 -5.97
C THR A 108 -10.03 16.02 -6.95
N PHE A 109 -8.93 15.27 -7.06
CA PHE A 109 -7.87 15.50 -8.06
C PHE A 109 -8.02 14.47 -9.18
N ASN A 110 -8.39 14.95 -10.35
CA ASN A 110 -8.53 14.13 -11.53
C ASN A 110 -7.31 14.32 -12.44
N GLY A 111 -6.44 13.33 -12.49
CA GLY A 111 -5.27 13.33 -13.36
C GLY A 111 -5.60 13.29 -14.85
N ASN A 112 -6.85 12.96 -15.23
CA ASN A 112 -7.31 12.96 -16.63
C ASN A 112 -6.39 12.14 -17.56
N GLY A 113 -5.83 11.04 -17.04
CA GLY A 113 -4.88 10.18 -17.75
C GLY A 113 -3.48 10.78 -17.95
N LYS A 114 -3.17 11.91 -17.32
CA LYS A 114 -1.88 12.59 -17.40
C LYS A 114 -0.87 12.06 -16.40
N THR A 115 0.39 12.43 -16.61
CA THR A 115 1.52 12.04 -15.77
C THR A 115 2.11 13.23 -15.04
N LEU A 116 2.33 13.08 -13.74
CA LEU A 116 3.20 13.93 -12.94
C LEU A 116 4.54 13.20 -12.75
N THR A 117 5.60 13.73 -13.34
CA THR A 117 6.97 13.24 -13.13
C THR A 117 7.61 14.07 -12.00
N ILE A 118 7.91 13.43 -10.89
CA ILE A 118 8.36 14.07 -9.66
C ILE A 118 9.79 13.67 -9.34
N GLY A 119 10.65 14.65 -9.13
CA GLY A 119 11.99 14.49 -8.56
C GLY A 119 12.03 15.05 -7.15
N TYR A 120 11.88 14.20 -6.14
CA TYR A 120 12.01 14.59 -4.73
C TYR A 120 13.23 13.95 -4.09
N ARG A 121 14.04 14.76 -3.40
CA ARG A 121 15.11 14.31 -2.50
C ARG A 121 15.14 15.25 -1.29
N GLY A 122 14.81 14.73 -0.11
CA GLY A 122 14.72 15.57 1.09
C GLY A 122 14.51 14.75 2.37
N ASP A 123 14.33 15.49 3.46
CA ASP A 123 14.27 15.01 4.84
C ASP A 123 12.88 15.17 5.49
N ALA A 124 11.84 15.42 4.72
CA ALA A 124 10.48 15.53 5.26
C ALA A 124 10.03 14.23 5.94
N GLN A 125 9.21 14.33 6.99
CA GLN A 125 8.59 13.17 7.63
C GLN A 125 7.47 12.56 6.77
N GLN A 126 6.77 13.40 6.03
CA GLN A 126 5.66 13.03 5.16
C GLN A 126 6.06 13.31 3.72
N ILE A 127 6.29 12.25 2.94
CA ILE A 127 6.78 12.31 1.57
C ILE A 127 5.77 11.63 0.64
N GLY A 128 5.31 12.36 -0.36
CA GLY A 128 4.38 11.89 -1.39
C GLY A 128 3.89 13.07 -2.22
N LEU A 129 3.03 12.82 -3.20
CA LEU A 129 2.36 13.91 -3.90
C LEU A 129 1.63 14.80 -2.87
N PHE A 130 0.86 14.19 -1.96
CA PHE A 130 0.25 14.86 -0.82
C PHE A 130 0.87 14.39 0.51
N LYS A 131 1.09 15.30 1.44
CA LYS A 131 1.43 14.94 2.83
C LYS A 131 0.30 14.16 3.49
N ARG A 132 -0.93 14.64 3.34
CA ARG A 132 -2.13 13.96 3.80
C ARG A 132 -3.26 14.12 2.79
N LEU A 133 -3.89 13.02 2.44
CA LEU A 133 -5.04 12.97 1.54
C LEU A 133 -6.27 12.53 2.32
N SER A 134 -7.33 13.34 2.31
CA SER A 134 -8.66 12.99 2.84
C SER A 134 -9.75 13.11 1.77
N GLY A 135 -9.36 13.30 0.52
CA GLY A 135 -10.21 13.37 -0.66
C GLY A 135 -9.98 12.21 -1.62
N THR A 136 -10.21 12.49 -2.91
CA THR A 136 -10.07 11.50 -3.98
C THR A 136 -8.97 11.89 -4.96
N VAL A 137 -8.13 10.92 -5.35
CA VAL A 137 -7.23 11.04 -6.51
C VAL A 137 -7.62 9.98 -7.52
N ARG A 138 -7.80 10.38 -8.79
CA ARG A 138 -8.19 9.44 -9.84
C ARG A 138 -7.54 9.72 -11.17
N ASN A 139 -7.40 8.67 -12.00
CA ASN A 139 -6.90 8.74 -13.39
C ASN A 139 -5.54 9.43 -13.50
N LEU A 140 -4.63 9.20 -12.55
CA LEU A 140 -3.32 9.85 -12.50
C LEU A 140 -2.18 8.84 -12.60
N THR A 141 -1.15 9.18 -13.36
CA THR A 141 0.15 8.50 -13.27
C THR A 141 1.14 9.38 -12.50
N VAL A 142 1.77 8.81 -11.46
CA VAL A 142 2.91 9.41 -10.78
C VAL A 142 4.17 8.68 -11.21
N ALA A 143 5.18 9.41 -11.68
CA ALA A 143 6.45 8.88 -12.16
C ALA A 143 7.64 9.65 -11.55
N GLY A 144 8.86 9.17 -11.80
CA GLY A 144 10.08 9.81 -11.33
C GLY A 144 10.66 9.12 -10.10
N ARG A 145 11.04 9.88 -9.05
CA ARG A 145 11.74 9.33 -7.88
C ARG A 145 11.42 10.12 -6.62
N PHE A 146 11.13 9.40 -5.55
CA PHE A 146 11.06 9.93 -4.19
C PHE A 146 12.23 9.34 -3.38
N GLU A 147 13.12 10.19 -2.91
CA GLU A 147 14.29 9.80 -2.12
C GLU A 147 14.23 10.47 -0.75
N SER A 148 14.17 9.65 0.32
CA SER A 148 14.33 10.12 1.68
C SER A 148 15.80 10.06 2.09
N VAL A 149 16.30 11.20 2.57
CA VAL A 149 17.65 11.33 3.14
C VAL A 149 17.62 11.73 4.62
N ARG A 150 16.48 11.46 5.28
CA ARG A 150 16.25 11.87 6.67
C ARG A 150 17.13 11.10 7.63
N SER A 151 17.69 11.80 8.60
CA SER A 151 18.66 11.29 9.57
C SER A 151 18.30 11.55 11.03
N ASP A 152 17.04 11.89 11.33
CA ASP A 152 16.55 12.01 12.71
C ASP A 152 15.77 10.75 13.16
N ASP A 153 15.40 10.68 14.44
CA ASP A 153 14.74 9.52 15.06
C ASP A 153 13.20 9.49 14.89
N ASN A 154 12.64 10.36 14.06
CA ASN A 154 11.20 10.42 13.82
C ASN A 154 10.74 9.31 12.86
N GLU A 155 9.46 8.94 12.98
CA GLU A 155 8.80 8.05 12.01
C GLU A 155 8.66 8.75 10.65
N ILE A 156 8.92 8.03 9.56
CA ILE A 156 8.78 8.54 8.19
C ILE A 156 7.66 7.80 7.48
N HIS A 157 6.75 8.56 6.87
CA HIS A 157 5.71 8.04 6.00
C HIS A 157 6.00 8.47 4.56
N LEU A 158 6.18 7.50 3.66
CA LEU A 158 6.45 7.74 2.25
C LEU A 158 5.52 6.91 1.38
N GLY A 159 4.74 7.58 0.56
CA GLY A 159 3.91 6.97 -0.48
C GLY A 159 3.81 7.89 -1.69
N ALA A 160 3.99 7.37 -2.90
CA ALA A 160 4.07 8.23 -4.09
C ALA A 160 2.83 9.13 -4.27
N PHE A 161 1.64 8.67 -3.89
CA PHE A 161 0.41 9.47 -3.93
C PHE A 161 0.17 10.24 -2.63
N ALA A 162 0.33 9.59 -1.49
CA ALA A 162 0.16 10.24 -0.21
C ALA A 162 1.07 9.62 0.86
N ALA A 163 1.71 10.46 1.66
CA ALA A 163 2.40 9.99 2.85
C ALA A 163 1.41 9.39 3.84
N GLU A 164 0.30 10.08 4.03
CA GLU A 164 -0.81 9.66 4.88
C GLU A 164 -2.16 9.80 4.17
N THR A 165 -3.11 8.94 4.51
CA THR A 165 -4.51 9.10 4.13
C THR A 165 -5.41 9.15 5.35
N ASP A 166 -6.58 9.80 5.20
CA ASP A 166 -7.60 9.91 6.22
C ASP A 166 -8.98 9.80 5.55
N ASN A 167 -9.53 8.59 5.50
CA ASN A 167 -10.75 8.28 4.77
C ASN A 167 -10.71 8.75 3.30
N ALA A 168 -9.71 8.31 2.56
CA ALA A 168 -9.43 8.74 1.19
C ALA A 168 -9.75 7.67 0.14
N ALA A 169 -9.82 8.09 -1.12
CA ALA A 169 -9.93 7.19 -2.27
C ALA A 169 -8.83 7.46 -3.32
N ILE A 170 -8.25 6.40 -3.89
CA ILE A 170 -7.33 6.47 -5.02
C ILE A 170 -7.78 5.44 -6.06
N GLU A 171 -8.16 5.91 -7.25
CA GLU A 171 -8.82 5.08 -8.24
C GLU A 171 -8.21 5.24 -9.63
N ASN A 172 -8.07 4.15 -10.37
CA ASN A 172 -7.56 4.15 -11.75
C ASN A 172 -6.19 4.84 -11.88
N CYS A 173 -5.32 4.66 -10.90
CA CYS A 173 -4.03 5.35 -10.82
C CYS A 173 -2.85 4.40 -11.04
N THR A 174 -1.74 4.96 -11.52
CA THR A 174 -0.50 4.19 -11.74
C THR A 174 0.67 4.85 -11.03
N ASN A 175 1.41 4.09 -10.24
CA ASN A 175 2.74 4.48 -9.77
C ASN A 175 3.81 3.90 -10.68
N ARG A 176 4.69 4.77 -11.17
CA ARG A 176 5.94 4.44 -11.87
C ARG A 176 7.16 5.07 -11.19
N ALA A 177 6.94 5.79 -10.10
CA ALA A 177 8.03 6.45 -9.38
C ALA A 177 8.78 5.44 -8.51
N GLU A 178 10.09 5.52 -8.55
CA GLU A 178 10.96 4.80 -7.62
C GLU A 178 10.87 5.40 -6.22
N ILE A 179 10.89 4.54 -5.21
CA ILE A 179 11.00 4.93 -3.81
C ILE A 179 12.34 4.47 -3.29
N VAL A 180 13.14 5.41 -2.79
CA VAL A 180 14.49 5.14 -2.34
C VAL A 180 14.70 5.70 -0.94
N VAL A 181 15.23 4.87 -0.08
CA VAL A 181 15.72 5.28 1.23
C VAL A 181 17.19 4.97 1.30
N ALA A 182 18.02 6.02 1.29
CA ALA A 182 19.46 5.90 1.45
C ALA A 182 19.84 5.76 2.93
N ASP A 183 21.03 5.20 3.19
CA ASP A 183 21.57 5.13 4.54
C ASP A 183 21.70 6.52 5.16
N ALA A 184 21.19 6.66 6.38
CA ALA A 184 21.44 7.82 7.22
C ALA A 184 22.80 7.64 7.94
N ALA A 185 23.66 8.63 7.83
CA ALA A 185 25.04 8.49 8.28
C ALA A 185 25.18 8.36 9.82
N ASP A 186 24.35 9.04 10.62
CA ASP A 186 24.58 9.18 12.06
C ASP A 186 23.37 8.91 12.96
N VAL A 187 22.14 9.09 12.48
CA VAL A 187 20.90 8.87 13.24
C VAL A 187 19.93 8.07 12.39
N THR A 188 19.39 7.02 12.98
CA THR A 188 18.47 6.13 12.28
C THR A 188 17.02 6.51 12.62
N PRO A 189 16.16 6.75 11.63
CA PRO A 189 14.74 6.91 11.85
C PRO A 189 14.17 5.73 12.64
N ARG A 190 13.23 6.00 13.55
CA ARG A 190 12.65 4.97 14.41
C ARG A 190 11.90 3.92 13.60
N THR A 191 11.11 4.35 12.64
CA THR A 191 10.32 3.50 11.75
C THR A 191 10.14 4.18 10.41
N MET A 192 10.21 3.42 9.34
CA MET A 192 9.93 3.86 7.97
C MET A 192 8.76 3.09 7.40
N ILE A 193 7.73 3.82 6.99
CA ILE A 193 6.51 3.26 6.40
C ILE A 193 6.48 3.68 4.94
N LEU A 194 6.72 2.72 4.05
CA LEU A 194 6.99 2.95 2.63
C LEU A 194 5.97 2.24 1.75
N SER A 195 5.58 2.89 0.66
CA SER A 195 4.67 2.29 -0.30
C SER A 195 4.71 2.97 -1.67
N GLY A 196 4.37 2.22 -2.70
CA GLY A 196 4.12 2.77 -4.03
C GLY A 196 2.93 3.75 -4.09
N PHE A 197 1.99 3.70 -3.14
CA PHE A 197 0.81 4.57 -3.12
C PHE A 197 0.66 5.34 -1.82
N VAL A 198 0.39 4.67 -0.72
CA VAL A 198 0.06 5.28 0.57
C VAL A 198 1.01 4.78 1.64
N GLY A 199 1.79 5.66 2.25
CA GLY A 199 2.65 5.31 3.37
C GLY A 199 1.81 4.74 4.51
N LYS A 200 1.03 5.55 5.19
CA LYS A 200 0.19 5.15 6.32
C LYS A 200 -1.27 5.59 6.15
N ALA A 201 -2.19 4.67 6.38
CA ALA A 201 -3.61 4.91 6.23
C ALA A 201 -4.32 5.00 7.59
N PHE A 202 -5.19 6.01 7.74
CA PHE A 202 -6.03 6.29 8.90
C PHE A 202 -7.49 6.38 8.49
N ASN A 203 -8.40 6.00 9.38
CA ASN A 203 -9.86 6.15 9.26
C ASN A 203 -10.47 5.55 7.98
N GLY A 204 -9.74 4.67 7.32
CA GLY A 204 -10.14 4.04 6.07
C GLY A 204 -9.38 4.54 4.84
N VAL A 205 -9.29 3.67 3.83
CA VAL A 205 -8.82 4.02 2.48
C VAL A 205 -9.46 3.07 1.47
N THR A 206 -9.79 3.59 0.31
CA THR A 206 -10.19 2.80 -0.86
C THR A 206 -9.15 2.95 -1.96
N LEU A 207 -8.50 1.86 -2.33
CA LEU A 207 -7.63 1.76 -3.50
C LEU A 207 -8.27 0.82 -4.50
N ARG A 208 -8.58 1.29 -5.72
CA ARG A 208 -9.29 0.49 -6.71
C ARG A 208 -8.70 0.67 -8.11
N ASN A 209 -8.53 -0.46 -8.81
CA ASN A 209 -8.01 -0.49 -10.18
C ASN A 209 -6.70 0.28 -10.35
N CYS A 210 -5.74 0.01 -9.45
CA CYS A 210 -4.46 0.71 -9.42
C CYS A 210 -3.29 -0.21 -9.79
N ARG A 211 -2.22 0.38 -10.35
CA ARG A 211 -1.02 -0.34 -10.76
C ARG A 211 0.23 0.24 -10.10
N ASN A 212 1.04 -0.61 -9.50
CA ASN A 212 2.35 -0.24 -8.98
C ASN A 212 3.45 -0.93 -9.79
N THR A 213 4.28 -0.12 -10.44
CA THR A 213 5.45 -0.57 -11.21
C THR A 213 6.74 0.10 -10.74
N GLY A 214 6.66 1.00 -9.76
CA GLY A 214 7.79 1.73 -9.20
C GLY A 214 8.49 0.92 -8.11
N ASN A 215 9.75 0.60 -8.29
CA ASN A 215 10.54 -0.19 -7.35
C ASN A 215 10.75 0.53 -6.02
N ILE A 216 10.93 -0.24 -4.95
CA ILE A 216 11.24 0.27 -3.61
C ILE A 216 12.59 -0.28 -3.17
N SER A 217 13.57 0.62 -2.99
CA SER A 217 14.90 0.28 -2.50
C SER A 217 15.12 0.87 -1.11
N PHE A 218 15.49 0.00 -0.17
CA PHE A 218 15.65 0.36 1.24
C PHE A 218 16.97 -0.18 1.78
N SER A 219 17.84 0.70 2.25
CA SER A 219 19.15 0.34 2.81
C SER A 219 19.43 0.96 4.19
N SER A 220 18.40 1.32 4.93
CA SER A 220 18.50 1.92 6.26
C SER A 220 18.41 0.87 7.38
N PRO A 221 19.10 1.04 8.52
CA PRO A 221 18.95 0.21 9.70
C PRO A 221 17.64 0.47 10.49
N ALA A 222 16.76 1.35 10.03
CA ALA A 222 15.46 1.60 10.64
C ALA A 222 14.53 0.36 10.60
N LEU A 223 13.54 0.32 11.50
CA LEU A 223 12.39 -0.57 11.34
C LEU A 223 11.61 -0.17 10.10
N TYR A 224 11.07 -1.14 9.38
CA TYR A 224 10.33 -0.82 8.16
C TYR A 224 9.02 -1.59 8.02
N MET A 225 8.06 -0.92 7.37
CA MET A 225 6.80 -1.49 6.88
C MET A 225 6.66 -1.09 5.41
N ILE A 226 6.71 -2.07 4.53
CA ILE A 226 6.72 -1.84 3.08
C ILE A 226 5.53 -2.54 2.45
N GLY A 227 4.78 -1.82 1.62
CA GLY A 227 3.69 -2.36 0.82
C GLY A 227 3.66 -1.79 -0.59
N GLY A 228 3.21 -2.56 -1.57
CA GLY A 228 3.05 -2.03 -2.93
C GLY A 228 2.02 -0.91 -3.01
N PHE A 229 0.96 -1.00 -2.20
CA PHE A 229 -0.14 -0.03 -2.17
C PHE A 229 -0.30 0.66 -0.82
N VAL A 230 -0.11 -0.05 0.30
CA VAL A 230 -0.19 0.53 1.64
C VAL A 230 0.95 -0.01 2.49
N GLY A 231 1.77 0.87 3.04
CA GLY A 231 2.86 0.48 3.95
C GLY A 231 2.33 0.02 5.30
N ALA A 232 1.47 0.81 5.91
CA ALA A 232 0.79 0.47 7.16
C ALA A 232 -0.64 1.00 7.24
N VAL A 233 -1.47 0.28 7.99
CA VAL A 233 -2.83 0.69 8.40
C VAL A 233 -2.83 0.91 9.90
N GLN A 234 -3.40 2.02 10.35
CA GLN A 234 -3.56 2.33 11.77
C GLN A 234 -4.76 1.59 12.36
N GLU A 235 -4.66 1.23 13.64
CA GLU A 235 -5.80 0.67 14.38
C GLU A 235 -6.84 1.75 14.64
N ASP A 236 -7.97 1.63 13.94
CA ASP A 236 -9.14 2.48 14.10
C ASP A 236 -10.41 1.75 13.59
N ASP A 237 -11.53 2.46 13.50
CA ASP A 237 -12.80 1.93 13.00
C ASP A 237 -12.97 2.02 11.48
N GLY A 238 -11.94 2.47 10.75
CA GLY A 238 -11.95 2.65 9.31
C GLY A 238 -12.15 1.35 8.53
N LEU A 239 -12.69 1.49 7.33
CA LEU A 239 -12.75 0.43 6.34
C LEU A 239 -11.61 0.61 5.33
N TYR A 240 -10.76 -0.38 5.22
CA TYR A 240 -9.60 -0.41 4.33
C TYR A 240 -9.85 -1.38 3.20
N THR A 241 -10.03 -0.87 1.99
CA THR A 241 -10.32 -1.68 0.79
C THR A 241 -9.23 -1.49 -0.25
N ILE A 242 -8.62 -2.59 -0.68
CA ILE A 242 -7.66 -2.64 -1.78
C ILE A 242 -8.20 -3.66 -2.79
N ALA A 243 -8.70 -3.19 -3.93
CA ALA A 243 -9.39 -4.02 -4.91
C ALA A 243 -8.85 -3.80 -6.32
N ASP A 244 -8.77 -4.87 -7.12
CA ASP A 244 -8.27 -4.83 -8.51
C ASP A 244 -6.91 -4.12 -8.64
N CYS A 245 -6.02 -4.33 -7.67
CA CYS A 245 -4.72 -3.66 -7.60
C CYS A 245 -3.58 -4.61 -7.96
N HIS A 246 -2.68 -4.16 -8.85
CA HIS A 246 -1.63 -5.01 -9.42
C HIS A 246 -0.24 -4.44 -9.15
N ASN A 247 0.60 -5.20 -8.43
CA ASN A 247 1.99 -4.86 -8.15
C ASN A 247 2.94 -5.67 -9.03
N THR A 248 3.78 -4.98 -9.80
CA THR A 248 4.89 -5.58 -10.55
C THR A 248 6.25 -5.06 -10.09
N ALA A 249 6.25 -4.17 -9.09
CA ALA A 249 7.46 -3.55 -8.56
C ALA A 249 8.29 -4.54 -7.74
N ASP A 250 9.60 -4.42 -7.86
CA ASP A 250 10.54 -5.12 -7.00
C ASP A 250 10.80 -4.33 -5.72
N PHE A 251 10.93 -5.06 -4.61
CA PHE A 251 11.33 -4.50 -3.32
C PHE A 251 12.71 -5.04 -2.96
N ASP A 252 13.70 -4.14 -2.95
CA ASP A 252 15.07 -4.48 -2.58
C ASP A 252 15.40 -3.92 -1.20
N ASN A 253 15.55 -4.83 -0.23
CA ASN A 253 15.85 -4.47 1.13
C ASN A 253 17.20 -5.01 1.57
N ALA A 254 18.16 -4.11 1.71
CA ALA A 254 19.47 -4.34 2.29
C ALA A 254 19.58 -3.85 3.76
N GLY A 255 18.51 -3.28 4.32
CA GLY A 255 18.50 -2.75 5.70
C GLY A 255 18.66 -3.83 6.76
N SER A 256 19.38 -3.52 7.83
CA SER A 256 19.70 -4.43 8.92
C SER A 256 19.36 -3.83 10.29
N ASN A 257 18.44 -4.47 11.01
CA ASN A 257 18.07 -4.08 12.37
C ASN A 257 17.66 -5.32 13.20
N SER A 258 17.41 -5.15 14.50
CA SER A 258 17.03 -6.25 15.40
C SER A 258 15.52 -6.39 15.62
N GLY A 259 14.71 -5.47 15.10
CA GLY A 259 13.27 -5.43 15.30
C GLY A 259 12.48 -6.21 14.25
N TRP A 260 11.16 -6.16 14.38
CA TRP A 260 10.23 -6.76 13.42
C TRP A 260 9.98 -5.84 12.23
N ASN A 261 10.12 -6.38 11.05
CA ASN A 261 9.96 -5.70 9.77
C ASN A 261 8.91 -6.41 8.91
N PHE A 262 8.23 -5.66 8.06
CA PHE A 262 7.08 -6.16 7.31
C PHE A 262 7.18 -5.77 5.84
N MET A 263 7.05 -6.74 4.94
CA MET A 263 7.08 -6.52 3.49
C MET A 263 5.95 -7.30 2.83
N GLY A 264 4.99 -6.59 2.25
CA GLY A 264 3.88 -7.19 1.50
C GLY A 264 3.78 -6.65 0.09
N GLY A 265 3.61 -7.52 -0.90
CA GLY A 265 3.47 -7.07 -2.28
C GLY A 265 2.30 -6.10 -2.50
N ILE A 266 1.27 -6.19 -1.67
CA ILE A 266 0.12 -5.28 -1.66
C ILE A 266 0.13 -4.41 -0.38
N ALA A 267 0.14 -5.03 0.81
CA ALA A 267 0.13 -4.28 2.07
C ALA A 267 1.16 -4.83 3.06
N GLY A 268 1.86 -3.94 3.75
CA GLY A 268 2.89 -4.27 4.73
C GLY A 268 2.27 -4.72 6.06
N LYS A 269 2.13 -3.82 7.03
CA LYS A 269 1.51 -4.12 8.32
C LYS A 269 0.14 -3.46 8.42
N THR A 270 -0.88 -4.26 8.66
CA THR A 270 -2.23 -3.75 8.82
C THR A 270 -2.74 -4.04 10.23
N ILE A 271 -3.30 -3.02 10.88
CA ILE A 271 -3.95 -3.13 12.16
C ILE A 271 -5.35 -2.58 11.99
N SER A 272 -6.36 -3.41 12.19
CA SER A 272 -7.76 -3.01 12.11
C SER A 272 -8.49 -3.43 13.40
N ARG A 273 -9.65 -2.86 13.64
CA ARG A 273 -10.46 -3.19 14.80
C ARG A 273 -10.80 -4.68 14.82
N GLN A 274 -10.78 -5.27 16.01
CA GLN A 274 -11.29 -6.62 16.23
C GLN A 274 -12.80 -6.69 16.00
N LEU A 275 -13.30 -7.85 15.59
CA LEU A 275 -14.75 -8.08 15.56
C LEU A 275 -15.31 -8.04 16.98
N VAL A 276 -16.41 -7.31 17.16
CA VAL A 276 -17.15 -7.35 18.41
C VAL A 276 -17.89 -8.70 18.50
N PRO A 277 -17.97 -9.34 19.68
CA PRO A 277 -18.75 -10.57 19.81
C PRO A 277 -20.15 -10.43 19.27
N GLY A 278 -20.52 -11.31 18.32
CA GLY A 278 -21.81 -11.27 17.59
C GLY A 278 -21.76 -10.63 16.20
N GLU A 279 -20.70 -9.93 15.81
CA GLU A 279 -20.47 -9.50 14.42
C GLU A 279 -19.94 -10.69 13.61
N THR A 280 -20.64 -11.08 12.54
CA THR A 280 -20.27 -12.24 11.72
C THR A 280 -19.68 -11.91 10.37
N SER A 281 -19.60 -10.62 9.96
CA SER A 281 -19.21 -10.26 8.58
C SER A 281 -18.58 -8.89 8.36
N ASN A 282 -18.25 -8.15 9.41
CA ASN A 282 -17.69 -6.82 9.24
C ASN A 282 -16.15 -6.83 9.21
N TYR A 283 -15.57 -7.38 8.15
CA TYR A 283 -14.14 -7.23 7.89
C TYR A 283 -13.78 -5.76 7.74
N ARG A 284 -12.68 -5.35 8.37
CA ARG A 284 -12.17 -3.97 8.31
C ARG A 284 -11.05 -3.82 7.29
N LEU A 285 -10.29 -4.88 7.04
CA LEU A 285 -9.36 -4.96 5.93
C LEU A 285 -9.94 -5.90 4.86
N ILE A 286 -10.12 -5.39 3.66
CA ILE A 286 -10.55 -6.15 2.49
C ILE A 286 -9.49 -5.99 1.40
N VAL A 287 -8.89 -7.10 0.98
CA VAL A 287 -7.96 -7.16 -0.16
C VAL A 287 -8.54 -8.16 -1.15
N GLU A 288 -8.97 -7.68 -2.30
CA GLU A 288 -9.70 -8.52 -3.27
C GLU A 288 -9.20 -8.34 -4.70
N GLU A 289 -9.15 -9.43 -5.46
CA GLU A 289 -8.76 -9.47 -6.88
C GLU A 289 -7.40 -8.77 -7.16
N CYS A 290 -6.48 -8.84 -6.18
CA CYS A 290 -5.18 -8.21 -6.30
C CYS A 290 -4.11 -9.20 -6.77
N SER A 291 -3.08 -8.69 -7.45
CA SER A 291 -1.94 -9.53 -7.84
C SER A 291 -0.59 -8.89 -7.53
N SER A 292 0.40 -9.73 -7.21
CA SER A 292 1.79 -9.32 -7.11
C SER A 292 2.69 -10.29 -7.87
N THR A 293 3.58 -9.74 -8.70
CA THR A 293 4.52 -10.49 -9.56
C THR A 293 5.97 -10.09 -9.37
N GLY A 294 6.24 -8.99 -8.64
CA GLY A 294 7.58 -8.50 -8.37
C GLY A 294 8.36 -9.41 -7.40
N THR A 295 9.65 -9.15 -7.31
CA THR A 295 10.56 -9.82 -6.38
C THR A 295 10.65 -9.04 -5.07
N ILE A 296 10.56 -9.73 -3.95
CA ILE A 296 10.83 -9.19 -2.62
C ILE A 296 12.15 -9.77 -2.13
N SER A 297 13.21 -8.97 -2.23
CA SER A 297 14.56 -9.33 -1.80
C SER A 297 14.80 -8.88 -0.36
N ILE A 298 15.25 -9.80 0.49
CA ILE A 298 15.49 -9.55 1.91
C ILE A 298 16.94 -9.93 2.24
N ALA A 299 17.81 -8.94 2.34
CA ALA A 299 19.16 -9.07 2.84
C ALA A 299 19.29 -8.44 4.24
N GLY A 300 20.35 -8.79 4.99
CA GLY A 300 20.60 -8.24 6.33
C GLY A 300 19.86 -8.94 7.49
N PRO A 301 20.41 -8.91 8.71
CA PRO A 301 19.92 -9.61 9.88
C PRO A 301 18.74 -8.90 10.53
N SER A 302 17.52 -9.21 10.15
CA SER A 302 16.31 -8.67 10.77
C SER A 302 15.27 -9.75 11.01
N LYS A 303 14.34 -9.50 11.93
CA LYS A 303 13.12 -10.29 12.04
C LYS A 303 12.17 -9.82 10.95
N VAL A 304 11.68 -10.72 10.11
CA VAL A 304 10.90 -10.33 8.92
C VAL A 304 9.64 -11.14 8.80
N ARG A 305 8.57 -10.46 8.43
CA ARG A 305 7.34 -11.04 7.90
C ARG A 305 7.16 -10.55 6.48
N ALA A 306 7.24 -11.45 5.52
CA ALA A 306 7.14 -11.11 4.10
C ALA A 306 6.09 -11.95 3.39
N SER A 307 5.38 -11.34 2.45
CA SER A 307 4.40 -12.05 1.63
C SER A 307 4.18 -11.39 0.28
N GLY A 308 3.63 -12.17 -0.64
CA GLY A 308 3.22 -11.63 -1.94
C GLY A 308 2.04 -10.67 -1.86
N ILE A 309 1.16 -10.81 -0.86
CA ILE A 309 -0.04 -9.96 -0.72
C ILE A 309 0.01 -9.18 0.60
N VAL A 310 -0.24 -9.75 1.76
CA VAL A 310 -0.28 -9.03 3.04
C VAL A 310 0.74 -9.60 4.02
N ALA A 311 1.71 -8.80 4.47
CA ALA A 311 2.77 -9.31 5.36
C ALA A 311 2.23 -9.65 6.75
N GLN A 312 1.51 -8.73 7.38
CA GLN A 312 0.87 -9.00 8.68
C GLN A 312 -0.44 -8.28 8.81
N THR A 313 -1.39 -8.94 9.45
CA THR A 313 -2.63 -8.30 9.89
C THR A 313 -2.92 -8.55 11.38
N GLN A 314 -3.60 -7.58 12.00
CA GLN A 314 -4.27 -7.69 13.29
C GLN A 314 -5.71 -7.23 13.10
N GLY A 315 -6.68 -7.92 13.73
CA GLY A 315 -8.10 -7.58 13.60
C GLY A 315 -8.85 -8.44 12.59
N ALA A 316 -9.94 -7.89 12.05
CA ALA A 316 -10.83 -8.58 11.14
C ALA A 316 -10.44 -8.34 9.67
N TYR A 317 -10.14 -9.39 8.91
CA TYR A 317 -9.68 -9.27 7.53
C TYR A 317 -10.29 -10.29 6.57
N ARG A 318 -10.38 -9.90 5.29
CA ARG A 318 -10.69 -10.77 4.16
C ARG A 318 -9.67 -10.53 3.04
N ILE A 319 -9.06 -11.61 2.57
CA ILE A 319 -8.20 -11.62 1.39
C ILE A 319 -8.81 -12.61 0.41
N SER A 320 -9.29 -12.15 -0.75
CA SER A 320 -10.03 -12.98 -1.69
C SER A 320 -9.61 -12.76 -3.15
N GLY A 321 -9.58 -13.84 -3.93
CA GLY A 321 -9.25 -13.80 -5.37
C GLY A 321 -7.84 -13.31 -5.69
N CYS A 322 -6.93 -13.25 -4.71
CA CYS A 322 -5.60 -12.68 -4.89
C CYS A 322 -4.59 -13.68 -5.45
N THR A 323 -3.65 -13.20 -6.24
CA THR A 323 -2.63 -14.03 -6.86
C THR A 323 -1.22 -13.53 -6.57
N PHE A 324 -0.32 -14.43 -6.16
CA PHE A 324 1.12 -14.18 -6.11
C PHE A 324 1.87 -15.14 -7.01
N SER A 325 2.58 -14.60 -8.01
CA SER A 325 3.42 -15.33 -8.95
C SER A 325 4.88 -14.84 -9.01
N GLY A 326 5.24 -13.88 -8.16
CA GLY A 326 6.59 -13.35 -8.03
C GLY A 326 7.52 -14.21 -7.18
N ALA A 327 8.61 -13.61 -6.69
CA ALA A 327 9.58 -14.26 -5.82
C ALA A 327 9.72 -13.56 -4.48
N ILE A 328 9.94 -14.34 -3.41
CA ILE A 328 10.42 -13.83 -2.12
C ILE A 328 11.72 -14.53 -1.80
N GLU A 329 12.79 -13.75 -1.70
CA GLU A 329 14.14 -14.26 -1.52
C GLU A 329 14.76 -13.69 -0.24
N SER A 330 15.11 -14.56 0.70
CA SER A 330 15.79 -14.16 1.94
C SER A 330 17.15 -14.85 2.01
N THR A 331 18.20 -14.08 1.87
CA THR A 331 19.57 -14.58 1.61
C THR A 331 20.44 -14.71 2.85
N ASP A 332 20.16 -13.98 3.93
CA ASP A 332 20.98 -14.02 5.14
C ASP A 332 20.63 -15.22 6.03
N ALA A 333 21.53 -16.22 6.07
CA ALA A 333 21.39 -17.42 6.87
C ALA A 333 21.39 -17.17 8.40
N THR A 334 21.84 -16.02 8.86
CA THR A 334 21.91 -15.67 10.30
C THR A 334 20.60 -15.17 10.86
N LYS A 335 19.61 -14.85 10.00
CA LYS A 335 18.30 -14.36 10.41
C LYS A 335 17.57 -15.34 11.33
N ARG A 336 16.90 -14.76 12.30
CA ARG A 336 16.00 -15.46 13.20
C ARG A 336 14.59 -14.88 13.06
N ASP A 337 13.58 -15.70 13.30
CA ASP A 337 12.18 -15.27 13.27
C ASP A 337 11.72 -14.73 11.89
N VAL A 338 11.99 -15.48 10.83
CA VAL A 338 11.54 -15.16 9.47
C VAL A 338 10.25 -15.92 9.16
N VAL A 339 9.21 -15.19 8.82
CA VAL A 339 7.91 -15.75 8.45
C VAL A 339 7.54 -15.28 7.05
N ILE A 340 7.41 -16.22 6.12
CA ILE A 340 7.09 -15.91 4.74
C ILE A 340 5.85 -16.69 4.31
N GLY A 341 4.91 -16.00 3.67
CA GLY A 341 3.74 -16.59 3.04
C GLY A 341 3.54 -16.09 1.62
N GLY A 342 3.13 -16.94 0.71
CA GLY A 342 2.83 -16.49 -0.66
C GLY A 342 1.70 -15.48 -0.69
N ILE A 343 0.64 -15.72 0.05
CA ILE A 343 -0.51 -14.80 0.14
C ILE A 343 -0.42 -13.99 1.43
N MET A 344 -0.18 -14.61 2.57
CA MET A 344 -0.12 -13.92 3.86
C MET A 344 0.99 -14.49 4.73
N ALA A 345 1.85 -13.61 5.30
CA ALA A 345 2.88 -14.09 6.19
C ALA A 345 2.33 -14.41 7.57
N MET A 346 1.58 -13.49 8.20
CA MET A 346 1.10 -13.72 9.56
C MET A 346 -0.22 -13.01 9.87
N ALA A 347 -1.17 -13.72 10.47
CA ALA A 347 -2.20 -13.12 11.30
C ALA A 347 -1.75 -13.14 12.76
N ASP A 348 -1.89 -12.03 13.46
CA ASP A 348 -1.51 -11.92 14.86
C ASP A 348 -2.60 -12.48 15.79
N LYS A 349 -2.40 -12.37 17.09
CA LYS A 349 -3.32 -12.87 18.10
C LYS A 349 -4.73 -12.28 17.91
N GLU A 350 -5.74 -13.06 18.21
CA GLU A 350 -7.14 -12.63 18.21
C GLU A 350 -7.72 -12.19 16.86
N CYS A 351 -7.01 -12.44 15.74
CA CYS A 351 -7.55 -12.16 14.43
C CYS A 351 -8.67 -13.13 14.06
N VAL A 352 -9.71 -12.59 13.43
CA VAL A 352 -10.70 -13.36 12.71
C VAL A 352 -10.57 -13.04 11.23
N GLY A 353 -10.26 -14.03 10.41
CA GLY A 353 -9.98 -13.74 9.01
C GLY A 353 -10.31 -14.85 8.04
N LEU A 354 -10.48 -14.43 6.79
CA LEU A 354 -10.76 -15.30 5.65
C LEU A 354 -9.71 -15.05 4.57
N VAL A 355 -9.07 -16.13 4.11
CA VAL A 355 -8.26 -16.14 2.89
C VAL A 355 -8.96 -17.10 1.93
N GLU A 356 -9.48 -16.59 0.81
CA GLU A 356 -10.40 -17.33 -0.06
C GLU A 356 -10.08 -17.14 -1.54
N GLY A 357 -10.17 -18.23 -2.32
CA GLY A 357 -9.98 -18.18 -3.78
C GLY A 357 -8.61 -17.69 -4.24
N CYS A 358 -7.59 -17.71 -3.36
CA CYS A 358 -6.28 -17.16 -3.65
C CYS A 358 -5.37 -18.19 -4.31
N THR A 359 -4.45 -17.72 -5.18
CA THR A 359 -3.52 -18.57 -5.91
C THR A 359 -2.07 -18.20 -5.64
N PHE A 360 -1.25 -19.18 -5.28
CA PHE A 360 0.19 -19.09 -5.22
C PHE A 360 0.81 -19.92 -6.36
N SER A 361 1.55 -19.24 -7.24
CA SER A 361 2.32 -19.87 -8.32
C SER A 361 3.78 -19.41 -8.35
N GLY A 362 4.18 -18.63 -7.35
CA GLY A 362 5.49 -17.99 -7.26
C GLY A 362 6.55 -18.84 -6.57
N ARG A 363 7.62 -18.19 -6.13
CA ARG A 363 8.78 -18.79 -5.49
C ARG A 363 9.05 -18.18 -4.12
N ILE A 364 9.22 -19.00 -3.10
CA ILE A 364 9.76 -18.62 -1.80
C ILE A 364 11.08 -19.36 -1.60
N SER A 365 12.17 -18.62 -1.46
CA SER A 365 13.52 -19.15 -1.23
C SER A 365 14.14 -18.46 -0.02
N ALA A 366 14.45 -19.25 1.02
CA ALA A 366 14.95 -18.70 2.26
C ALA A 366 16.18 -19.48 2.75
N ALA A 367 17.26 -18.78 3.09
CA ALA A 367 18.53 -19.36 3.55
C ALA A 367 18.58 -19.64 5.07
N GLN A 368 17.54 -19.33 5.82
CA GLN A 368 17.56 -19.29 7.28
C GLN A 368 17.50 -20.68 7.95
N ALA A 369 18.31 -20.83 8.99
CA ALA A 369 18.42 -22.04 9.80
C ALA A 369 17.71 -22.01 11.18
N GLY A 370 17.14 -20.87 11.58
CA GLY A 370 16.61 -20.63 12.92
C GLY A 370 15.35 -21.43 13.27
N ALA A 371 15.09 -21.62 14.57
CA ALA A 371 13.98 -22.44 15.07
C ALA A 371 12.59 -21.82 14.86
N ASN A 372 12.49 -20.50 14.65
CA ASN A 372 11.23 -19.77 14.53
C ASN A 372 10.98 -19.30 13.09
N ASN A 373 11.52 -20.01 12.09
CA ASN A 373 11.32 -19.68 10.69
C ASN A 373 10.18 -20.54 10.12
N PHE A 374 9.22 -19.87 9.45
CA PHE A 374 8.03 -20.52 8.92
C PHE A 374 7.78 -20.04 7.48
N PHE A 375 7.64 -21.00 6.56
CA PHE A 375 7.48 -20.73 5.14
C PHE A 375 6.27 -21.47 4.60
N GLY A 376 5.30 -20.74 4.06
CA GLY A 376 4.07 -21.32 3.53
C GLY A 376 3.68 -20.77 2.16
N GLY A 377 3.19 -21.62 1.28
CA GLY A 377 2.73 -21.19 -0.04
C GLY A 377 1.54 -20.22 0.05
N ILE A 378 0.58 -20.52 0.90
CA ILE A 378 -0.56 -19.61 1.14
C ILE A 378 -0.29 -18.80 2.41
N TYR A 379 0.01 -19.44 3.52
CA TYR A 379 0.09 -18.82 4.83
C TYR A 379 1.42 -19.14 5.55
N GLY A 380 2.17 -18.14 6.00
CA GLY A 380 3.43 -18.36 6.72
C GLY A 380 3.20 -18.92 8.13
N ASN A 381 2.51 -18.14 8.98
CA ASN A 381 2.21 -18.51 10.37
C ASN A 381 0.83 -17.98 10.78
N ASN A 382 -0.07 -18.86 11.15
CA ASN A 382 -1.32 -18.48 11.79
C ASN A 382 -1.11 -18.29 13.29
N GLY A 383 -0.89 -17.05 13.72
CA GLY A 383 -0.88 -16.65 15.12
C GLY A 383 -2.28 -16.36 15.69
N GLY A 384 -3.29 -16.26 14.83
CA GLY A 384 -4.66 -15.87 15.16
C GLY A 384 -5.56 -17.01 15.64
N ALA A 385 -6.66 -16.65 16.27
CA ALA A 385 -7.57 -17.60 16.92
C ALA A 385 -8.52 -18.31 15.95
N ALA A 386 -9.07 -17.63 14.92
CA ALA A 386 -10.09 -18.16 14.02
C ALA A 386 -9.86 -17.69 12.59
N SER A 387 -8.89 -18.29 11.90
CA SER A 387 -8.65 -18.02 10.49
C SER A 387 -9.15 -19.18 9.63
N VAL A 388 -9.78 -18.83 8.51
CA VAL A 388 -10.26 -19.77 7.50
C VAL A 388 -9.45 -19.57 6.22
N VAL A 389 -8.95 -20.66 5.65
CA VAL A 389 -8.39 -20.73 4.30
C VAL A 389 -9.32 -21.62 3.48
N ASN A 390 -9.94 -21.03 2.46
CA ASN A 390 -10.93 -21.71 1.65
C ASN A 390 -10.65 -21.56 0.16
N ASP A 391 -10.85 -22.60 -0.63
CA ASP A 391 -10.70 -22.63 -2.09
C ASP A 391 -9.40 -21.99 -2.61
N CYS A 392 -8.31 -22.10 -1.84
CA CYS A 392 -7.00 -21.61 -2.26
C CYS A 392 -6.24 -22.66 -3.06
N ARG A 393 -5.36 -22.19 -3.95
CA ARG A 393 -4.61 -23.07 -4.85
C ARG A 393 -3.12 -22.80 -4.84
N THR A 394 -2.32 -23.86 -4.95
CA THR A 394 -0.92 -23.75 -5.38
C THR A 394 -0.73 -24.49 -6.69
N THR A 395 0.13 -24.00 -7.57
CA THR A 395 0.32 -24.56 -8.90
C THR A 395 1.56 -25.41 -8.97
N ALA A 396 1.73 -26.18 -10.06
CA ALA A 396 2.91 -27.01 -10.26
C ALA A 396 4.23 -26.21 -10.34
N SER A 397 4.18 -24.92 -10.66
CA SER A 397 5.34 -24.00 -10.66
C SER A 397 5.67 -23.43 -9.30
N ALA A 398 4.78 -23.56 -8.31
CA ALA A 398 5.01 -23.03 -6.97
C ALA A 398 6.19 -23.73 -6.27
N TYR A 399 7.05 -22.94 -5.61
CA TYR A 399 8.17 -23.47 -4.86
C TYR A 399 8.25 -22.80 -3.47
N VAL A 400 8.38 -23.62 -2.44
CA VAL A 400 8.65 -23.16 -1.08
C VAL A 400 9.83 -23.94 -0.52
N GLY A 401 10.94 -23.27 -0.25
CA GLY A 401 12.13 -23.95 0.19
C GLY A 401 13.08 -23.19 1.09
N CYS A 402 13.76 -23.96 1.92
CA CYS A 402 14.85 -23.53 2.78
C CYS A 402 15.86 -24.67 2.90
N PRO A 403 17.20 -24.41 2.77
CA PRO A 403 18.23 -25.45 2.75
C PRO A 403 18.28 -26.34 3.99
N ILE A 404 17.73 -25.87 5.10
CA ILE A 404 17.81 -26.56 6.40
C ILE A 404 16.44 -27.07 6.86
N GLY A 405 15.50 -27.19 5.96
CA GLY A 405 14.24 -27.93 6.10
C GLY A 405 13.53 -27.83 7.44
N LYS A 406 13.22 -26.61 7.89
CA LYS A 406 12.34 -26.45 9.05
C LYS A 406 10.97 -26.02 8.63
N SER A 407 10.00 -25.93 9.10
CA SER A 407 8.69 -25.31 8.96
C SER A 407 8.32 -24.85 7.54
N VAL A 408 8.45 -25.75 6.57
CA VAL A 408 8.04 -25.53 5.18
C VAL A 408 6.76 -26.31 4.90
N GLY A 409 5.72 -25.62 4.46
CA GLY A 409 4.45 -26.25 4.05
C GLY A 409 3.80 -25.51 2.91
N MET A 410 3.15 -26.22 2.00
CA MET A 410 2.57 -25.58 0.82
C MET A 410 1.28 -24.79 1.12
N LEU A 411 0.51 -25.18 2.12
CA LEU A 411 -0.60 -24.37 2.62
C LEU A 411 -0.13 -23.42 3.71
N ALA A 412 0.44 -23.95 4.78
CA ALA A 412 0.90 -23.11 5.88
C ALA A 412 2.22 -23.61 6.46
N GLY A 413 3.14 -22.70 6.71
CA GLY A 413 4.39 -22.98 7.39
C GLY A 413 4.18 -23.38 8.85
N ARG A 414 3.22 -22.76 9.54
CA ARG A 414 2.83 -23.12 10.91
C ARG A 414 1.36 -22.85 11.18
N PRO A 415 0.53 -23.87 11.34
CA PRO A 415 -0.79 -23.72 11.95
C PRO A 415 -0.62 -23.65 13.48
N ASN A 416 -0.81 -22.48 14.09
CA ASN A 416 -0.37 -22.26 15.48
C ASN A 416 -1.47 -22.36 16.51
N LYS A 417 -2.78 -22.32 16.17
CA LYS A 417 -3.83 -22.25 17.17
C LYS A 417 -5.13 -22.97 16.80
N LYS A 418 -5.91 -23.24 17.87
CA LYS A 418 -7.25 -23.81 17.78
C LYS A 418 -8.14 -22.93 16.89
N GLY A 419 -8.90 -23.56 16.01
CA GLY A 419 -9.87 -22.89 15.13
C GLY A 419 -9.37 -22.58 13.71
N PHE A 420 -8.14 -22.92 13.35
CA PHE A 420 -7.68 -22.83 11.97
C PHE A 420 -8.41 -23.86 11.12
N THR A 421 -9.13 -23.39 10.11
CA THR A 421 -9.87 -24.24 9.17
C THR A 421 -9.29 -24.09 7.78
N VAL A 422 -9.06 -25.22 7.11
CA VAL A 422 -8.62 -25.27 5.71
C VAL A 422 -9.58 -26.15 4.94
N SER A 423 -10.21 -25.59 3.91
CA SER A 423 -11.22 -26.28 3.13
C SER A 423 -11.09 -26.02 1.64
N ASN A 424 -11.45 -27.03 0.84
CA ASN A 424 -11.52 -26.97 -0.63
C ASN A 424 -10.23 -26.54 -1.34
N CYS A 425 -9.08 -26.60 -0.64
CA CYS A 425 -7.80 -26.19 -1.22
C CYS A 425 -7.23 -27.25 -2.15
N ARG A 426 -6.51 -26.81 -3.17
CA ARG A 426 -5.82 -27.68 -4.14
C ARG A 426 -4.34 -27.32 -4.17
N ILE A 427 -3.48 -28.35 -4.02
CA ILE A 427 -2.07 -28.16 -3.74
C ILE A 427 -1.23 -28.92 -4.74
N ALA A 428 -0.27 -28.22 -5.36
CA ALA A 428 0.80 -28.78 -6.16
C ALA A 428 2.06 -27.92 -5.98
N GLY A 429 3.16 -28.32 -6.54
CA GLY A 429 4.42 -27.58 -6.53
C GLY A 429 5.56 -28.37 -5.91
N THR A 430 6.59 -27.67 -5.47
CA THR A 430 7.79 -28.25 -4.90
C THR A 430 8.11 -27.65 -3.54
N VAL A 431 8.44 -28.49 -2.58
CA VAL A 431 8.91 -28.08 -1.25
C VAL A 431 10.30 -28.63 -0.96
N THR A 432 11.04 -28.00 -0.04
CA THR A 432 12.28 -28.59 0.48
C THR A 432 12.01 -29.41 1.74
N ASN A 433 12.57 -30.60 1.80
CA ASN A 433 12.53 -31.44 2.99
C ASN A 433 13.54 -30.97 4.07
N LYS A 434 13.55 -31.65 5.22
CA LYS A 434 14.46 -31.32 6.34
C LYS A 434 15.95 -31.42 6.00
N GLN A 435 16.31 -32.14 4.96
CA GLN A 435 17.67 -32.32 4.45
C GLN A 435 18.02 -31.30 3.35
N GLY A 436 17.10 -30.41 2.99
CA GLY A 436 17.28 -29.43 1.91
C GLY A 436 17.05 -29.98 0.51
N ALA A 437 16.59 -31.23 0.36
CA ALA A 437 16.28 -31.81 -0.94
C ALA A 437 14.89 -31.37 -1.42
N ALA A 438 14.77 -31.07 -2.72
CA ALA A 438 13.51 -30.75 -3.35
C ALA A 438 12.59 -31.98 -3.44
N VAL A 439 11.35 -31.82 -3.03
CA VAL A 439 10.31 -32.87 -3.10
C VAL A 439 9.13 -32.30 -3.88
N VAL A 440 8.80 -32.95 -4.98
CA VAL A 440 7.60 -32.62 -5.76
C VAL A 440 6.38 -33.17 -5.04
N ILE A 441 5.36 -32.32 -4.87
CA ILE A 441 4.09 -32.72 -4.29
C ILE A 441 3.30 -33.55 -5.32
N THR A 442 2.77 -34.65 -4.86
CA THR A 442 1.91 -35.55 -5.63
C THR A 442 0.67 -35.87 -4.81
N ALA A 443 -0.30 -36.55 -5.39
CA ALA A 443 -1.47 -37.00 -4.66
C ALA A 443 -1.10 -37.96 -3.49
N ASP A 444 -0.02 -38.74 -3.63
CA ASP A 444 0.39 -39.75 -2.64
C ASP A 444 1.12 -39.13 -1.41
N ASN A 445 1.78 -37.97 -1.56
CA ASN A 445 2.55 -37.35 -0.48
C ASN A 445 1.95 -36.00 0.01
N LEU A 446 0.77 -35.65 -0.48
CA LEU A 446 0.13 -34.38 -0.23
C LEU A 446 0.01 -34.04 1.27
N GLU A 447 -0.45 -34.96 2.08
CA GLU A 447 -0.72 -34.75 3.50
C GLU A 447 0.55 -34.40 4.30
N ASP A 448 1.70 -34.94 3.89
CA ASP A 448 2.99 -34.68 4.53
C ASP A 448 3.47 -33.23 4.35
N TRP A 449 2.99 -32.54 3.31
CA TRP A 449 3.49 -31.23 2.88
C TRP A 449 2.46 -30.11 2.90
N MET A 450 1.21 -30.38 3.30
CA MET A 450 0.22 -29.32 3.52
C MET A 450 0.70 -28.34 4.59
N PHE A 451 1.24 -28.85 5.67
CA PHE A 451 1.77 -28.08 6.78
C PHE A 451 3.21 -28.48 7.10
N ALA A 452 4.03 -27.53 7.48
CA ALA A 452 5.34 -27.84 8.00
C ALA A 452 5.24 -28.70 9.26
N GLY A 453 6.03 -29.74 9.35
CA GLY A 453 6.20 -30.76 10.37
C GLY A 453 6.04 -30.42 11.87
N TYR A 454 5.18 -29.52 12.21
CA TYR A 454 4.60 -29.37 13.54
C TYR A 454 3.44 -30.36 13.64
N GLY A 455 3.83 -31.57 13.98
CA GLY A 455 2.89 -32.65 14.16
C GLY A 455 1.78 -32.27 15.12
N THR A 456 0.61 -32.74 14.78
CA THR A 456 -0.44 -33.37 15.62
C THR A 456 -0.93 -32.65 16.89
N SER A 457 -0.32 -31.60 17.39
CA SER A 457 -0.75 -30.94 18.64
C SER A 457 -1.71 -29.78 18.45
N VAL A 458 -1.93 -29.30 17.22
CA VAL A 458 -2.87 -28.22 16.93
C VAL A 458 -4.06 -28.80 16.16
N ALA A 459 -5.27 -28.63 16.70
CA ALA A 459 -6.49 -29.03 16.03
C ALA A 459 -6.76 -28.12 14.82
N VAL A 460 -6.29 -28.53 13.66
CA VAL A 460 -6.63 -27.94 12.35
C VAL A 460 -7.84 -28.71 11.81
N THR A 461 -8.86 -27.97 11.39
CA THR A 461 -10.00 -28.58 10.72
C THR A 461 -9.74 -28.64 9.23
N LEU A 462 -9.63 -29.87 8.67
CA LEU A 462 -9.42 -30.11 7.23
C LEU A 462 -10.72 -30.59 6.59
N LYS A 463 -11.11 -29.98 5.45
CA LYS A 463 -12.29 -30.38 4.69
C LYS A 463 -12.01 -30.35 3.19
N ASN A 464 -12.20 -31.46 2.50
CA ASN A 464 -12.18 -31.55 1.05
C ASN A 464 -10.95 -30.94 0.36
N ASN A 465 -9.77 -31.08 0.96
CA ASN A 465 -8.52 -30.64 0.34
C ASN A 465 -7.95 -31.74 -0.57
N GLY A 466 -7.20 -31.38 -1.59
CA GLY A 466 -6.68 -32.35 -2.54
C GLY A 466 -5.50 -31.87 -3.38
N TYR A 467 -5.00 -32.75 -4.21
CA TYR A 467 -3.94 -32.44 -5.17
C TYR A 467 -4.48 -31.53 -6.29
N ASN A 468 -3.66 -30.59 -6.73
CA ASN A 468 -3.96 -29.72 -7.86
C ASN A 468 -3.43 -30.37 -9.14
N ASP A 469 -4.30 -31.06 -9.87
CA ASP A 469 -4.00 -31.74 -11.13
C ASP A 469 -4.05 -30.84 -12.37
N GLY A 470 -4.24 -29.54 -12.13
CA GLY A 470 -4.30 -28.52 -13.18
C GLY A 470 -5.64 -28.43 -13.93
N LYS A 471 -6.69 -29.14 -13.44
CA LYS A 471 -8.05 -29.10 -14.01
C LYS A 471 -8.93 -28.07 -13.33
#